data_abd77b7ba609249a18b7a14f23debb96
#
_entry.id   abd77b7ba609249a18b7a14f23debb96
#
_cell.length_a   1.000
_cell.length_b   1.000
_cell.length_c   1.000
_cell.angle_alpha   90.00
_cell.angle_beta   90.00
_cell.angle_gamma   90.00
#
_symmetry.space_group_name_H-M   'P 1'
#
loop_
_entity.id
_entity.type
_entity.pdbx_description
1 polymer ?
#
loop_
_entity_poly.entity_id
_entity_poly.type
_entity_poly.pdbx_seq_one_letter_code
_entity_poly.pdbx_strand_id
1 'polypeptide(L)'
;MIAHCTNVVTEGTARKFARGLLFLLLMVSPLAWGDVALYQAVVPLKSTAEADRAAAFGEALRIAAVRASGRRDAGDAAAIAAAAADPTGYVQQYSTTAERMLKVGFDARAMEQLLQQAGLPLWPSERPTTTVLLFVPAIAGGTRAVTAAERPPERLEIERAAQVRGVPVTWPAETVDAGTARARATSAGVTGAVLLGTAGAGGYDWTFGHAGQSARGQGGPAAGLGLAADTLAARYAPGSTRGLSTVPVRIGGLEGVRSYAALTTYLDGLSLVRSVSLRELAGSTALFDLGVRGDLELLRRIFALDGRLTPAPRTEAATNGQEAPDFVWQP
;
A
#
# COMPACT_ATOMS: atom_id res chain seq x y z
N MET A 1 -34.38 -0.47 -82.57
CA MET A 1 -34.40 -1.91 -82.63
C MET A 1 -33.99 -2.40 -81.30
N ILE A 2 -34.94 -2.70 -80.37
CA ILE A 2 -35.34 -4.04 -79.93
C ILE A 2 -34.16 -4.73 -79.22
N ALA A 3 -34.19 -5.13 -77.92
CA ALA A 3 -35.24 -5.66 -77.06
C ALA A 3 -34.66 -5.61 -75.62
N HIS A 4 -35.40 -5.25 -74.68
CA HIS A 4 -36.03 -5.99 -73.55
C HIS A 4 -35.40 -7.33 -73.20
N CYS A 5 -34.94 -7.43 -72.02
CA CYS A 5 -35.17 -8.60 -71.16
C CYS A 5 -35.10 -8.22 -69.66
N THR A 6 -36.21 -8.29 -69.08
CA THR A 6 -36.59 -8.31 -67.69
C THR A 6 -36.05 -9.63 -67.04
N ASN A 7 -35.53 -9.58 -65.80
CA ASN A 7 -35.61 -10.71 -64.91
C ASN A 7 -35.68 -10.22 -63.45
N VAL A 8 -36.78 -10.30 -63.00
CA VAL A 8 -37.49 -10.87 -61.84
C VAL A 8 -36.62 -11.19 -60.61
N VAL A 9 -37.00 -10.45 -59.60
CA VAL A 9 -36.73 -10.56 -58.19
C VAL A 9 -37.03 -11.97 -57.63
N THR A 10 -36.19 -12.44 -56.77
CA THR A 10 -36.61 -13.34 -55.68
C THR A 10 -36.00 -12.89 -54.35
N GLU A 11 -36.89 -12.45 -53.50
CA GLU A 11 -36.63 -12.21 -52.08
C GLU A 11 -36.21 -13.49 -51.39
N GLY A 12 -35.07 -13.42 -50.68
CA GLY A 12 -34.59 -14.44 -49.77
C GLY A 12 -34.35 -13.81 -48.41
N THR A 13 -35.37 -13.81 -47.57
CA THR A 13 -35.32 -13.49 -46.15
C THR A 13 -34.32 -14.38 -45.40
N ALA A 14 -33.17 -13.85 -45.09
CA ALA A 14 -32.27 -14.43 -44.09
C ALA A 14 -32.23 -13.57 -42.85
N ARG A 15 -33.12 -13.88 -41.89
CA ARG A 15 -33.04 -13.39 -40.52
C ARG A 15 -31.76 -13.93 -39.87
N LYS A 16 -30.71 -13.15 -39.84
CA LYS A 16 -29.54 -13.41 -39.02
C LYS A 16 -29.83 -12.94 -37.60
N PHE A 17 -30.14 -13.85 -36.74
CA PHE A 17 -30.10 -13.68 -35.28
C PHE A 17 -28.68 -13.37 -34.88
N ALA A 18 -28.36 -12.09 -34.68
CA ALA A 18 -27.17 -11.65 -33.96
C ALA A 18 -27.44 -11.85 -32.46
N ARG A 19 -27.09 -13.01 -31.94
CA ARG A 19 -26.95 -13.23 -30.49
C ARG A 19 -25.73 -12.43 -30.04
N GLY A 20 -25.96 -11.22 -29.58
CA GLY A 20 -24.98 -10.44 -28.85
C GLY A 20 -24.69 -11.15 -27.51
N LEU A 21 -23.58 -11.86 -27.45
CA LEU A 21 -23.01 -12.38 -26.22
C LEU A 21 -22.39 -11.18 -25.49
N LEU A 22 -23.19 -10.55 -24.64
CA LEU A 22 -22.73 -9.52 -23.71
C LEU A 22 -21.83 -10.21 -22.67
N PHE A 23 -20.53 -10.24 -22.94
CA PHE A 23 -19.52 -10.62 -21.94
C PHE A 23 -19.52 -9.51 -20.89
N LEU A 24 -20.30 -9.73 -19.82
CA LEU A 24 -20.20 -8.96 -18.59
C LEU A 24 -18.85 -9.35 -17.95
N LEU A 25 -17.80 -8.61 -18.32
CA LEU A 25 -16.51 -8.67 -17.62
C LEU A 25 -16.76 -8.13 -16.22
N LEU A 26 -17.07 -9.00 -15.28
CA LEU A 26 -16.93 -8.72 -13.86
C LEU A 26 -15.44 -8.38 -13.65
N MET A 27 -15.13 -7.11 -13.71
CA MET A 27 -13.91 -6.55 -13.14
C MET A 27 -13.97 -6.84 -11.64
N VAL A 28 -13.50 -8.02 -11.25
CA VAL A 28 -13.01 -8.24 -9.89
C VAL A 28 -11.82 -7.31 -9.79
N SER A 29 -12.07 -6.10 -9.31
CA SER A 29 -11.00 -5.20 -8.89
C SER A 29 -10.26 -5.96 -7.81
N PRO A 30 -8.97 -6.33 -7.99
CA PRO A 30 -8.19 -6.78 -6.86
C PRO A 30 -8.30 -5.66 -5.83
N LEU A 31 -8.55 -6.00 -4.57
CA LEU A 31 -8.41 -5.05 -3.47
C LEU A 31 -7.01 -4.47 -3.63
N ALA A 32 -6.95 -3.27 -4.22
CA ALA A 32 -5.70 -2.61 -4.51
C ALA A 32 -5.10 -2.25 -3.15
N TRP A 33 -4.08 -2.99 -2.76
CA TRP A 33 -3.07 -2.46 -1.88
C TRP A 33 -2.66 -1.16 -2.53
N GLY A 34 -2.75 -0.08 -1.80
CA GLY A 34 -2.20 1.15 -2.30
C GLY A 34 -0.70 0.92 -2.43
N ASP A 35 -0.27 0.57 -3.63
CA ASP A 35 1.16 0.44 -3.94
C ASP A 35 1.77 1.81 -3.69
N VAL A 36 2.31 1.97 -2.49
CA VAL A 36 2.90 3.22 -2.05
C VAL A 36 4.20 3.35 -2.82
N ALA A 37 4.23 4.25 -3.77
CA ALA A 37 5.45 4.59 -4.50
C ALA A 37 6.50 5.13 -3.50
N LEU A 38 7.25 4.21 -2.87
CA LEU A 38 8.15 4.49 -1.75
C LEU A 38 9.17 5.56 -2.10
N TYR A 39 9.74 5.46 -3.30
CA TYR A 39 10.84 6.29 -3.76
C TYR A 39 10.40 7.39 -4.73
N GLN A 40 9.15 7.84 -4.64
CA GLN A 40 8.65 8.97 -5.40
C GLN A 40 8.14 10.06 -4.45
N ALA A 41 8.32 11.32 -4.83
CA ALA A 41 7.72 12.44 -4.10
C ALA A 41 7.24 13.50 -5.09
N VAL A 42 6.27 14.31 -4.63
CA VAL A 42 5.75 15.46 -5.36
C VAL A 42 5.95 16.69 -4.48
N VAL A 43 6.68 17.66 -4.99
CA VAL A 43 7.04 18.89 -4.27
C VAL A 43 6.76 20.13 -5.10
N PRO A 44 6.50 21.30 -4.49
CA PRO A 44 6.37 22.54 -5.24
C PRO A 44 7.68 22.91 -5.95
N LEU A 45 7.59 23.40 -7.19
CA LEU A 45 8.70 23.93 -7.95
C LEU A 45 8.57 25.46 -8.01
N LYS A 46 9.50 26.19 -7.38
CA LYS A 46 9.47 27.66 -7.33
C LYS A 46 9.67 28.28 -8.72
N SER A 47 10.68 27.80 -9.45
CA SER A 47 10.95 28.21 -10.82
C SER A 47 11.65 27.09 -11.60
N THR A 48 11.85 27.28 -12.91
CA THR A 48 12.61 26.33 -13.75
C THR A 48 14.12 26.49 -13.63
N ALA A 49 14.61 27.46 -12.84
CA ALA A 49 16.02 27.65 -12.58
C ALA A 49 16.66 26.39 -11.97
N GLU A 50 17.91 26.13 -12.33
CA GLU A 50 18.63 24.93 -11.90
C GLU A 50 18.74 24.83 -10.37
N ALA A 51 19.01 25.95 -9.69
CA ALA A 51 19.07 25.99 -8.23
C ALA A 51 17.74 25.65 -7.56
N ASP A 52 16.61 26.14 -8.08
CA ASP A 52 15.28 25.84 -7.54
C ASP A 52 14.90 24.39 -7.80
N ARG A 53 15.31 23.81 -8.94
CA ARG A 53 15.11 22.41 -9.26
C ARG A 53 15.94 21.49 -8.37
N ALA A 54 17.22 21.83 -8.15
CA ALA A 54 18.08 21.10 -7.23
C ALA A 54 17.55 21.12 -5.80
N ALA A 55 17.08 22.27 -5.32
CA ALA A 55 16.42 22.39 -4.01
C ALA A 55 15.16 21.52 -3.93
N ALA A 56 14.33 21.49 -4.98
CA ALA A 56 13.14 20.65 -5.05
C ALA A 56 13.49 19.14 -5.06
N PHE A 57 14.54 18.72 -5.75
CA PHE A 57 15.04 17.34 -5.67
C PHE A 57 15.49 16.96 -4.26
N GLY A 58 16.21 17.86 -3.56
CA GLY A 58 16.62 17.63 -2.18
C GLY A 58 15.43 17.47 -1.22
N GLU A 59 14.42 18.32 -1.36
CA GLU A 59 13.18 18.20 -0.57
C GLU A 59 12.43 16.90 -0.89
N ALA A 60 12.31 16.55 -2.17
CA ALA A 60 11.69 15.29 -2.59
C ALA A 60 12.43 14.06 -2.02
N LEU A 61 13.76 14.08 -1.95
CA LEU A 61 14.58 13.01 -1.36
C LEU A 61 14.31 12.86 0.13
N ARG A 62 14.21 13.96 0.88
CA ARG A 62 13.86 13.93 2.32
C ARG A 62 12.48 13.31 2.54
N ILE A 63 11.49 13.70 1.74
CA ILE A 63 10.12 13.12 1.78
C ILE A 63 10.17 11.63 1.46
N ALA A 64 10.91 11.21 0.43
CA ALA A 64 11.05 9.81 0.09
C ALA A 64 11.72 9.01 1.22
N ALA A 65 12.72 9.57 1.90
CA ALA A 65 13.37 8.94 3.05
C ALA A 65 12.40 8.78 4.24
N VAL A 66 11.60 9.81 4.55
CA VAL A 66 10.53 9.73 5.59
C VAL A 66 9.53 8.64 5.24
N ARG A 67 9.08 8.60 3.99
CA ARG A 67 8.11 7.60 3.51
C ARG A 67 8.66 6.18 3.55
N ALA A 68 9.87 5.99 3.05
CA ALA A 68 10.49 4.67 2.95
C ALA A 68 10.96 4.12 4.30
N SER A 69 11.31 4.99 5.25
CA SER A 69 11.71 4.54 6.60
C SER A 69 10.57 4.47 7.60
N GLY A 70 9.46 5.21 7.35
CA GLY A 70 8.39 5.40 8.32
C GLY A 70 8.76 6.32 9.49
N ARG A 71 9.99 6.80 9.55
CA ARG A 71 10.47 7.72 10.60
C ARG A 71 10.24 9.17 10.22
N ARG A 72 9.63 9.93 11.12
CA ARG A 72 9.33 11.35 10.92
C ARG A 72 10.59 12.20 10.75
N ASP A 73 11.63 11.87 11.48
CA ASP A 73 12.92 12.54 11.53
C ASP A 73 13.94 12.06 10.46
N ALA A 74 13.54 11.13 9.61
CA ALA A 74 14.45 10.54 8.62
C ALA A 74 15.07 11.59 7.67
N GLY A 75 14.30 12.64 7.32
CA GLY A 75 14.79 13.71 6.45
C GLY A 75 15.97 14.50 7.03
N ASP A 76 16.13 14.49 8.36
CA ASP A 76 17.16 15.22 9.11
C ASP A 76 18.38 14.35 9.45
N ALA A 77 18.34 13.04 9.18
CA ALA A 77 19.48 12.16 9.37
C ALA A 77 20.68 12.64 8.54
N ALA A 78 21.87 12.66 9.12
CA ALA A 78 23.05 13.27 8.50
C ALA A 78 23.34 12.76 7.08
N ALA A 79 23.24 11.45 6.83
CA ALA A 79 23.44 10.87 5.50
C ALA A 79 22.34 11.33 4.51
N ILE A 80 21.07 11.44 4.96
CA ILE A 80 19.97 11.92 4.13
C ILE A 80 20.14 13.42 3.84
N ALA A 81 20.54 14.22 4.83
CA ALA A 81 20.80 15.65 4.65
C ALA A 81 21.94 15.90 3.65
N ALA A 82 23.02 15.12 3.72
CA ALA A 82 24.13 15.18 2.77
C ALA A 82 23.68 14.81 1.34
N ALA A 83 22.93 13.71 1.17
CA ALA A 83 22.39 13.30 -0.12
C ALA A 83 21.38 14.32 -0.68
N ALA A 84 20.60 14.99 0.17
CA ALA A 84 19.65 16.03 -0.24
C ALA A 84 20.35 17.33 -0.69
N ALA A 85 21.60 17.57 -0.29
CA ALA A 85 22.41 18.69 -0.78
C ALA A 85 22.95 18.44 -2.21
N ASP A 86 23.17 17.17 -2.59
CA ASP A 86 23.53 16.75 -3.95
C ASP A 86 22.71 15.53 -4.37
N PRO A 87 21.43 15.72 -4.71
CA PRO A 87 20.50 14.62 -4.95
C PRO A 87 20.60 13.98 -6.32
N THR A 88 21.40 14.53 -7.24
CA THR A 88 21.42 14.18 -8.66
C THR A 88 21.70 12.70 -8.90
N GLY A 89 22.61 12.11 -8.12
CA GLY A 89 22.98 10.69 -8.22
C GLY A 89 21.86 9.71 -7.78
N TYR A 90 20.81 10.20 -7.15
CA TYR A 90 19.67 9.40 -6.69
C TYR A 90 18.46 9.52 -7.62
N VAL A 91 18.34 10.60 -8.40
CA VAL A 91 17.19 10.86 -9.27
C VAL A 91 17.22 9.93 -10.47
N GLN A 92 16.19 9.10 -10.62
CA GLN A 92 15.99 8.23 -11.78
C GLN A 92 15.19 8.93 -12.87
N GLN A 93 14.12 9.64 -12.48
CA GLN A 93 13.24 10.37 -13.39
C GLN A 93 12.53 11.51 -12.69
N TYR A 94 12.12 12.51 -13.46
CA TYR A 94 11.26 13.56 -12.94
C TYR A 94 10.34 14.12 -14.04
N SER A 95 9.24 14.73 -13.62
CA SER A 95 8.32 15.45 -14.50
C SER A 95 7.70 16.63 -13.75
N THR A 96 7.34 17.68 -14.49
CA THR A 96 6.67 18.85 -13.94
C THR A 96 5.19 18.83 -14.34
N THR A 97 4.30 19.08 -13.39
CA THR A 97 2.85 19.22 -13.65
C THR A 97 2.49 20.67 -14.04
N ALA A 98 1.27 20.86 -14.57
CA ALA A 98 0.75 22.18 -14.92
C ALA A 98 0.64 23.13 -13.71
N GLU A 99 0.49 22.57 -12.49
CA GLU A 99 0.39 23.35 -11.24
C GLU A 99 1.76 23.68 -10.61
N ARG A 100 2.83 23.63 -11.40
CA ARG A 100 4.22 23.83 -10.91
C ARG A 100 4.62 22.87 -9.79
N MET A 101 4.13 21.63 -9.84
CA MET A 101 4.60 20.59 -8.95
C MET A 101 5.66 19.75 -9.68
N LEU A 102 6.72 19.41 -9.00
CA LEU A 102 7.76 18.51 -9.48
C LEU A 102 7.53 17.12 -8.89
N LYS A 103 7.23 16.16 -9.76
CA LYS A 103 7.21 14.74 -9.39
C LYS A 103 8.59 14.15 -9.64
N VAL A 104 9.20 13.59 -8.60
CA VAL A 104 10.56 13.01 -8.66
C VAL A 104 10.48 11.54 -8.29
N GLY A 105 11.07 10.68 -9.12
CA GLY A 105 11.31 9.27 -8.84
C GLY A 105 12.80 9.03 -8.62
N PHE A 106 13.13 8.32 -7.56
CA PHE A 106 14.49 7.98 -7.18
C PHE A 106 14.80 6.52 -7.48
N ASP A 107 16.08 6.21 -7.72
CA ASP A 107 16.55 4.84 -7.85
C ASP A 107 16.37 4.08 -6.53
N ALA A 108 15.64 2.96 -6.59
CA ALA A 108 15.26 2.19 -5.41
C ALA A 108 16.49 1.63 -4.67
N ARG A 109 17.50 1.15 -5.40
CA ARG A 109 18.72 0.58 -4.81
C ARG A 109 19.56 1.64 -4.12
N ALA A 110 19.72 2.80 -4.77
CA ALA A 110 20.46 3.93 -4.21
C ALA A 110 19.78 4.43 -2.92
N MET A 111 18.45 4.56 -2.93
CA MET A 111 17.67 4.97 -1.75
C MET A 111 17.76 3.95 -0.61
N GLU A 112 17.70 2.66 -0.91
CA GLU A 112 17.84 1.60 0.10
C GLU A 112 19.23 1.58 0.74
N GLN A 113 20.28 1.77 -0.06
CA GLN A 113 21.66 1.90 0.43
C GLN A 113 21.82 3.15 1.31
N LEU A 114 21.22 4.26 0.89
CA LEU A 114 21.24 5.51 1.65
C LEU A 114 20.53 5.35 3.00
N LEU A 115 19.34 4.72 3.05
CA LEU A 115 18.64 4.42 4.30
C LEU A 115 19.47 3.52 5.21
N GLN A 116 20.13 2.51 4.66
CA GLN A 116 21.02 1.62 5.41
C GLN A 116 22.23 2.39 5.99
N GLN A 117 22.87 3.24 5.22
CA GLN A 117 23.97 4.10 5.68
C GLN A 117 23.51 5.07 6.77
N ALA A 118 22.29 5.56 6.67
CA ALA A 118 21.68 6.42 7.69
C ALA A 118 21.24 5.66 8.95
N GLY A 119 21.36 4.32 9.00
CA GLY A 119 20.84 3.51 10.10
C GLY A 119 19.31 3.51 10.21
N LEU A 120 18.60 3.85 9.12
CA LEU A 120 17.15 3.94 9.09
C LEU A 120 16.51 2.60 8.68
N PRO A 121 15.34 2.27 9.26
CA PRO A 121 14.61 1.08 8.86
C PRO A 121 14.06 1.23 7.43
N LEU A 122 13.72 0.10 6.81
CA LEU A 122 12.93 0.09 5.59
C LEU A 122 11.50 -0.34 5.92
N TRP A 123 10.54 0.55 5.71
CA TRP A 123 9.13 0.25 5.83
C TRP A 123 8.58 -0.24 4.48
N PRO A 124 8.12 -1.50 4.39
CA PRO A 124 7.64 -2.09 3.16
C PRO A 124 6.54 -1.30 2.45
N SER A 125 6.35 -1.55 1.14
CA SER A 125 5.25 -0.95 0.37
C SER A 125 3.88 -1.54 0.74
N GLU A 126 3.86 -2.75 1.25
CA GLU A 126 2.66 -3.44 1.74
C GLU A 126 2.19 -2.80 3.04
N ARG A 127 1.21 -1.92 2.94
CA ARG A 127 0.69 -1.14 4.06
C ARG A 127 -0.82 -1.29 4.18
N PRO A 128 -1.35 -1.49 5.40
CA PRO A 128 -2.79 -1.56 5.56
C PRO A 128 -3.44 -0.23 5.19
N THR A 129 -4.52 -0.29 4.42
CA THR A 129 -5.33 0.91 4.13
C THR A 129 -6.00 1.39 5.40
N THR A 130 -5.81 2.67 5.72
CA THR A 130 -6.38 3.32 6.90
C THR A 130 -7.69 4.02 6.57
N THR A 131 -8.79 3.53 7.13
CA THR A 131 -10.09 4.23 7.05
C THR A 131 -10.09 5.40 8.02
N VAL A 132 -10.28 6.61 7.50
CA VAL A 132 -10.34 7.83 8.34
C VAL A 132 -11.80 8.13 8.68
N LEU A 133 -12.14 8.09 9.96
CA LEU A 133 -13.42 8.47 10.53
C LEU A 133 -13.24 9.82 11.22
N LEU A 134 -13.61 10.90 10.54
CA LEU A 134 -13.36 12.27 11.02
C LEU A 134 -14.67 12.96 11.39
N PHE A 135 -14.72 13.50 12.60
CA PHE A 135 -15.84 14.30 13.12
C PHE A 135 -15.39 15.75 13.27
N VAL A 136 -15.85 16.61 12.36
CA VAL A 136 -15.56 18.05 12.37
C VAL A 136 -16.65 18.84 13.09
N PRO A 137 -16.40 20.08 13.56
CA PRO A 137 -17.42 20.93 14.13
C PRO A 137 -18.60 21.12 13.18
N ALA A 138 -19.83 21.07 13.70
CA ALA A 138 -21.04 21.35 12.95
C ALA A 138 -21.55 22.78 13.23
N ILE A 139 -22.14 23.44 12.21
CA ILE A 139 -22.66 24.81 12.31
C ILE A 139 -23.77 24.91 13.39
N ALA A 140 -24.58 23.88 13.51
CA ALA A 140 -25.67 23.79 14.52
C ALA A 140 -25.18 23.41 15.93
N GLY A 141 -23.88 23.33 16.15
CA GLY A 141 -23.24 22.83 17.37
C GLY A 141 -22.98 21.33 17.33
N GLY A 142 -22.07 20.85 18.21
CA GLY A 142 -21.61 19.46 18.19
C GLY A 142 -20.65 19.16 17.05
N THR A 143 -20.63 17.90 16.62
CA THR A 143 -19.76 17.41 15.52
C THR A 143 -20.57 16.64 14.47
N ARG A 144 -20.07 16.64 13.23
CA ARG A 144 -20.59 15.85 12.12
C ARG A 144 -19.50 14.99 11.50
N ALA A 145 -19.87 13.82 11.02
CA ALA A 145 -18.97 12.92 10.30
C ALA A 145 -18.66 13.46 8.90
N VAL A 146 -17.43 13.28 8.44
CA VAL A 146 -16.97 13.58 7.08
C VAL A 146 -17.06 12.32 6.23
N THR A 147 -17.67 12.44 5.04
CA THR A 147 -17.79 11.35 4.07
C THR A 147 -16.83 11.49 2.89
N ALA A 148 -16.78 10.48 2.04
CA ALA A 148 -15.96 10.48 0.81
C ALA A 148 -16.36 11.60 -0.17
N ALA A 149 -17.61 12.06 -0.14
CA ALA A 149 -18.12 13.14 -1.01
C ALA A 149 -17.64 14.54 -0.59
N GLU A 150 -17.20 14.72 0.65
CA GLU A 150 -16.84 16.01 1.22
C GLU A 150 -15.33 16.21 1.24
N ARG A 151 -14.88 17.47 1.06
CA ARG A 151 -13.46 17.84 1.09
C ARG A 151 -13.19 19.05 1.99
N PRO A 152 -13.44 18.93 3.30
CA PRO A 152 -13.10 20.01 4.23
C PRO A 152 -11.58 20.18 4.34
N PRO A 153 -11.07 21.34 4.82
CA PRO A 153 -9.64 21.62 4.96
C PRO A 153 -8.87 20.54 5.73
N GLU A 154 -9.46 19.99 6.77
CA GLU A 154 -8.89 18.94 7.61
C GLU A 154 -8.61 17.67 6.81
N ARG A 155 -9.52 17.30 5.91
CA ARG A 155 -9.32 16.16 5.02
C ARG A 155 -8.12 16.38 4.11
N LEU A 156 -8.00 17.55 3.50
CA LEU A 156 -6.88 17.89 2.62
C LEU A 156 -5.54 17.85 3.37
N GLU A 157 -5.53 18.26 4.64
CA GLU A 157 -4.35 18.21 5.50
C GLU A 157 -3.96 16.74 5.81
N ILE A 158 -4.94 15.90 6.16
CA ILE A 158 -4.73 14.47 6.39
C ILE A 158 -4.19 13.79 5.11
N GLU A 159 -4.79 14.07 3.95
CA GLU A 159 -4.37 13.48 2.66
C GLU A 159 -2.94 13.89 2.29
N ARG A 160 -2.54 15.16 2.52
CA ARG A 160 -1.15 15.60 2.33
C ARG A 160 -0.18 14.89 3.28
N ALA A 161 -0.52 14.82 4.56
CA ALA A 161 0.28 14.09 5.55
C ALA A 161 0.39 12.61 5.19
N ALA A 162 -0.70 11.99 4.68
CA ALA A 162 -0.74 10.63 4.21
C ALA A 162 0.23 10.39 3.03
N GLN A 163 0.28 11.32 2.08
CA GLN A 163 1.22 11.26 0.97
C GLN A 163 2.68 11.34 1.44
N VAL A 164 3.00 12.26 2.36
CA VAL A 164 4.35 12.41 2.91
C VAL A 164 4.76 11.15 3.68
N ARG A 165 3.88 10.65 4.55
CA ARG A 165 4.16 9.49 5.42
C ARG A 165 3.98 8.15 4.70
N GLY A 166 3.38 8.15 3.49
CA GLY A 166 3.12 6.94 2.72
C GLY A 166 2.08 6.03 3.36
N VAL A 167 1.06 6.57 4.00
CA VAL A 167 -0.06 5.80 4.57
C VAL A 167 -1.22 5.83 3.59
N PRO A 168 -1.67 4.69 3.03
CA PRO A 168 -2.88 4.65 2.21
C PRO A 168 -4.09 5.01 3.08
N VAL A 169 -4.89 5.99 2.64
CA VAL A 169 -6.09 6.41 3.35
C VAL A 169 -7.34 6.25 2.49
N THR A 170 -8.45 5.92 3.14
CA THR A 170 -9.78 5.88 2.53
C THR A 170 -10.79 6.58 3.43
N TRP A 171 -11.93 6.99 2.85
CA TRP A 171 -12.99 7.71 3.53
C TRP A 171 -14.30 6.95 3.41
N PRO A 172 -15.16 6.95 4.44
CA PRO A 172 -16.43 6.25 4.39
C PRO A 172 -17.35 6.89 3.33
N ALA A 173 -18.04 6.05 2.57
CA ALA A 173 -19.02 6.51 1.59
C ALA A 173 -20.25 7.15 2.27
N GLU A 174 -20.64 6.62 3.42
CA GLU A 174 -21.79 7.04 4.21
C GLU A 174 -21.37 7.56 5.58
N THR A 175 -22.24 8.33 6.21
CA THR A 175 -22.02 8.82 7.58
C THR A 175 -22.00 7.65 8.57
N VAL A 176 -21.06 7.70 9.51
CA VAL A 176 -20.91 6.73 10.60
C VAL A 176 -21.19 7.47 11.90
N ASP A 177 -22.01 6.90 12.78
CA ASP A 177 -22.21 7.47 14.11
C ASP A 177 -20.96 7.32 15.01
N ALA A 178 -20.84 8.20 16.01
CA ALA A 178 -19.65 8.26 16.86
C ALA A 178 -19.41 6.99 17.69
N GLY A 179 -20.46 6.27 18.07
CA GLY A 179 -20.35 5.01 18.81
C GLY A 179 -19.77 3.90 17.95
N THR A 180 -20.31 3.72 16.75
CA THR A 180 -19.80 2.78 15.74
C THR A 180 -18.37 3.13 15.34
N ALA A 181 -18.06 4.41 15.12
CA ALA A 181 -16.72 4.85 14.79
C ALA A 181 -15.69 4.48 15.88
N ARG A 182 -16.03 4.71 17.14
CA ARG A 182 -15.21 4.32 18.30
C ARG A 182 -15.02 2.82 18.39
N ALA A 183 -16.08 2.04 18.23
CA ALA A 183 -15.99 0.59 18.22
C ALA A 183 -15.07 0.09 17.11
N ARG A 184 -15.18 0.62 15.87
CA ARG A 184 -14.31 0.26 14.76
C ARG A 184 -12.84 0.61 15.03
N ALA A 185 -12.56 1.77 15.64
CA ALA A 185 -11.18 2.18 15.96
C ALA A 185 -10.55 1.30 17.05
N THR A 186 -11.34 0.70 17.94
CA THR A 186 -10.82 -0.18 19.00
C THR A 186 -10.74 -1.66 18.61
N SER A 187 -11.54 -2.09 17.62
CA SER A 187 -11.63 -3.49 17.17
C SER A 187 -11.09 -3.73 15.76
N ALA A 188 -10.30 -2.78 15.22
CA ALA A 188 -9.75 -2.89 13.87
C ALA A 188 -8.92 -4.18 13.69
N GLY A 189 -9.25 -4.93 12.63
CA GLY A 189 -8.60 -6.20 12.30
C GLY A 189 -7.22 -6.03 11.69
N VAL A 190 -6.61 -7.13 11.29
CA VAL A 190 -5.25 -7.16 10.73
C VAL A 190 -5.21 -6.58 9.31
N THR A 191 -6.24 -6.82 8.50
CA THR A 191 -6.30 -6.41 7.09
C THR A 191 -6.61 -4.93 6.91
N GLY A 192 -7.08 -4.23 7.96
CA GLY A 192 -7.44 -2.82 7.91
C GLY A 192 -6.91 -2.05 9.11
N ALA A 193 -6.92 -0.74 8.97
CA ALA A 193 -6.60 0.19 10.05
C ALA A 193 -7.69 1.26 10.11
N VAL A 194 -7.95 1.81 11.28
CA VAL A 194 -8.95 2.86 11.49
C VAL A 194 -8.33 4.01 12.26
N LEU A 195 -8.44 5.22 11.70
CA LEU A 195 -8.06 6.47 12.36
C LEU A 195 -9.34 7.25 12.67
N LEU A 196 -9.69 7.37 13.94
CA LEU A 196 -10.80 8.17 14.42
C LEU A 196 -10.30 9.51 14.93
N GLY A 197 -10.83 10.62 14.40
CA GLY A 197 -10.60 11.99 14.87
C GLY A 197 -11.90 12.65 15.28
N THR A 198 -11.96 13.19 16.48
CA THR A 198 -13.11 13.93 16.98
C THR A 198 -12.68 15.34 17.39
N ALA A 199 -13.33 16.37 16.84
CA ALA A 199 -13.04 17.75 17.20
C ALA A 199 -13.26 18.00 18.68
N GLY A 200 -12.30 18.65 19.35
CA GLY A 200 -12.31 19.02 20.74
C GLY A 200 -11.74 20.44 20.96
N ALA A 201 -11.65 20.88 22.21
CA ALA A 201 -11.24 22.24 22.57
C ALA A 201 -9.79 22.59 22.15
N GLY A 202 -8.89 21.60 22.05
CA GLY A 202 -7.48 21.79 21.69
C GLY A 202 -7.10 21.26 20.30
N GLY A 203 -8.06 21.08 19.40
CA GLY A 203 -7.87 20.46 18.09
C GLY A 203 -8.68 19.19 17.97
N TYR A 204 -8.03 18.06 17.71
CA TYR A 204 -8.68 16.76 17.57
C TYR A 204 -8.15 15.77 18.59
N ASP A 205 -9.05 14.98 19.18
CA ASP A 205 -8.72 13.75 19.89
C ASP A 205 -8.65 12.60 18.86
N TRP A 206 -7.49 11.95 18.80
CA TRP A 206 -7.20 10.87 17.85
C TRP A 206 -7.17 9.52 18.53
N THR A 207 -7.79 8.54 17.90
CA THR A 207 -7.63 7.12 18.23
C THR A 207 -7.31 6.36 16.96
N PHE A 208 -6.18 5.67 16.94
CA PHE A 208 -5.80 4.79 15.86
C PHE A 208 -5.89 3.34 16.31
N GLY A 209 -6.51 2.49 15.50
CA GLY A 209 -6.65 1.05 15.74
C GLY A 209 -6.19 0.21 14.57
N HIS A 210 -5.42 -0.85 14.87
CA HIS A 210 -4.97 -1.83 13.88
C HIS A 210 -4.54 -3.13 14.59
N ALA A 211 -4.94 -4.28 14.03
CA ALA A 211 -4.55 -5.61 14.52
C ALA A 211 -4.80 -5.80 16.03
N GLY A 212 -5.95 -5.32 16.51
CA GLY A 212 -6.34 -5.42 17.91
C GLY A 212 -5.60 -4.50 18.87
N GLN A 213 -4.71 -3.64 18.36
CA GLN A 213 -4.01 -2.62 19.14
C GLN A 213 -4.59 -1.24 18.89
N SER A 214 -4.55 -0.36 19.89
CA SER A 214 -4.97 1.03 19.75
C SER A 214 -3.94 1.98 20.32
N ALA A 215 -3.76 3.13 19.63
CA ALA A 215 -2.96 4.25 20.09
C ALA A 215 -3.83 5.51 20.15
N ARG A 216 -3.50 6.45 21.05
CA ARG A 216 -4.23 7.70 21.21
C ARG A 216 -3.28 8.89 21.17
N GLY A 217 -3.80 10.03 20.74
CA GLY A 217 -3.06 11.29 20.67
C GLY A 217 -3.99 12.46 20.50
N GLN A 218 -3.43 13.67 20.53
CA GLN A 218 -4.14 14.93 20.32
C GLN A 218 -3.38 15.81 19.35
N GLY A 219 -4.07 16.75 18.72
CA GLY A 219 -3.47 17.75 17.85
C GLY A 219 -4.27 18.00 16.58
N GLY A 220 -3.65 18.70 15.62
CA GLY A 220 -4.25 18.97 14.31
C GLY A 220 -4.42 17.71 13.43
N PRO A 221 -5.02 17.86 12.23
CA PRO A 221 -5.29 16.76 11.34
C PRO A 221 -4.03 15.95 10.95
N ALA A 222 -2.91 16.63 10.67
CA ALA A 222 -1.64 15.97 10.36
C ALA A 222 -1.07 15.16 11.54
N ALA A 223 -1.32 15.58 12.80
CA ALA A 223 -0.88 14.84 13.98
C ALA A 223 -1.57 13.48 14.12
N GLY A 224 -2.88 13.42 13.80
CA GLY A 224 -3.61 12.16 13.80
C GLY A 224 -3.03 11.16 12.79
N LEU A 225 -2.74 11.61 11.58
CA LEU A 225 -2.08 10.75 10.60
C LEU A 225 -0.65 10.37 11.01
N GLY A 226 0.07 11.30 11.64
CA GLY A 226 1.38 11.01 12.24
C GLY A 226 1.32 9.87 13.25
N LEU A 227 0.31 9.86 14.15
CA LEU A 227 0.06 8.79 15.12
C LEU A 227 -0.15 7.44 14.41
N ALA A 228 -0.98 7.41 13.36
CA ALA A 228 -1.22 6.20 12.58
C ALA A 228 0.06 5.70 11.91
N ALA A 229 0.80 6.58 11.23
CA ALA A 229 2.05 6.26 10.56
C ALA A 229 3.12 5.73 11.52
N ASP A 230 3.31 6.38 12.67
CA ASP A 230 4.29 5.96 13.68
C ASP A 230 3.95 4.58 14.25
N THR A 231 2.66 4.32 14.51
CA THR A 231 2.19 3.03 15.03
C THR A 231 2.37 1.91 14.00
N LEU A 232 2.03 2.17 12.73
CA LEU A 232 2.24 1.21 11.65
C LEU A 232 3.72 0.97 11.38
N ALA A 233 4.55 2.01 11.34
CA ALA A 233 5.98 1.88 11.12
C ALA A 233 6.65 1.08 12.26
N ALA A 234 6.29 1.31 13.52
CA ALA A 234 6.78 0.53 14.64
C ALA A 234 6.48 -0.98 14.51
N ARG A 235 5.36 -1.33 13.86
CA ARG A 235 4.95 -2.72 13.65
C ARG A 235 5.60 -3.36 12.42
N TYR A 236 5.73 -2.63 11.30
CA TYR A 236 6.08 -3.14 9.98
C TYR A 236 7.45 -2.70 9.47
N ALA A 237 8.13 -1.76 10.13
CA ALA A 237 9.47 -1.31 9.81
C ALA A 237 10.44 -1.60 10.96
N PRO A 238 10.72 -2.87 11.27
CA PRO A 238 11.68 -3.21 12.32
C PRO A 238 13.08 -2.73 11.95
N GLY A 239 13.87 -2.45 12.95
CA GLY A 239 15.17 -1.78 12.83
C GLY A 239 16.07 -2.32 11.71
N SER A 240 16.74 -1.39 11.08
CA SER A 240 17.60 -1.53 9.88
C SER A 240 18.83 -2.43 10.03
N THR A 241 19.12 -2.91 11.21
CA THR A 241 20.35 -3.66 11.53
C THR A 241 20.36 -5.10 11.02
N ARG A 242 19.22 -5.60 10.54
CA ARG A 242 19.12 -6.94 9.96
C ARG A 242 19.35 -6.87 8.45
N GLY A 243 20.48 -7.41 8.00
CA GLY A 243 20.78 -7.63 6.59
C GLY A 243 19.79 -8.59 5.94
N LEU A 244 20.09 -9.03 4.73
CA LEU A 244 19.35 -10.10 4.06
C LEU A 244 19.50 -11.39 4.88
N SER A 245 18.39 -12.03 5.18
CA SER A 245 18.33 -13.37 5.79
C SER A 245 17.63 -14.34 4.85
N THR A 246 18.07 -15.58 4.84
CA THR A 246 17.35 -16.66 4.14
C THR A 246 16.37 -17.29 5.12
N VAL A 247 15.09 -17.21 4.79
CA VAL A 247 13.99 -17.75 5.59
C VAL A 247 13.36 -18.92 4.85
N PRO A 248 13.45 -20.15 5.36
CA PRO A 248 12.71 -21.27 4.79
C PRO A 248 11.22 -21.11 5.13
N VAL A 249 10.35 -21.28 4.12
CA VAL A 249 8.90 -21.19 4.28
C VAL A 249 8.25 -22.34 3.52
N ARG A 250 7.45 -23.14 4.23
CA ARG A 250 6.70 -24.27 3.64
C ARG A 250 5.26 -23.81 3.36
N ILE A 251 4.84 -23.88 2.09
CA ILE A 251 3.54 -23.39 1.64
C ILE A 251 2.76 -24.54 1.00
N GLY A 252 1.58 -24.81 1.56
CA GLY A 252 0.63 -25.79 1.04
C GLY A 252 -0.48 -25.15 0.20
N GLY A 253 -1.40 -25.97 -0.34
CA GLY A 253 -2.53 -25.50 -1.14
C GLY A 253 -2.18 -25.24 -2.62
N LEU A 254 -1.10 -25.87 -3.14
CA LEU A 254 -0.66 -25.70 -4.51
C LEU A 254 -1.35 -26.73 -5.42
N GLU A 255 -2.40 -26.29 -6.11
CA GLU A 255 -3.16 -27.11 -7.05
C GLU A 255 -2.63 -26.93 -8.48
N GLY A 256 -1.47 -27.57 -8.78
CA GLY A 256 -0.86 -27.59 -10.10
C GLY A 256 -0.02 -26.35 -10.44
N VAL A 257 0.49 -26.32 -11.69
CA VAL A 257 1.48 -25.34 -12.18
C VAL A 257 0.96 -23.90 -12.11
N ARG A 258 -0.33 -23.68 -12.36
CA ARG A 258 -0.90 -22.33 -12.33
C ARG A 258 -0.87 -21.72 -10.92
N SER A 259 -1.25 -22.52 -9.92
CA SER A 259 -1.21 -22.09 -8.51
C SER A 259 0.22 -21.82 -8.07
N TYR A 260 1.17 -22.67 -8.45
CA TYR A 260 2.60 -22.46 -8.21
C TYR A 260 3.11 -21.15 -8.84
N ALA A 261 2.81 -20.91 -10.11
CA ALA A 261 3.24 -19.70 -10.82
C ALA A 261 2.64 -18.42 -10.18
N ALA A 262 1.36 -18.46 -9.78
CA ALA A 262 0.71 -17.35 -9.09
C ALA A 262 1.36 -17.06 -7.73
N LEU A 263 1.65 -18.09 -6.94
CA LEU A 263 2.37 -17.96 -5.68
C LEU A 263 3.77 -17.36 -5.87
N THR A 264 4.54 -17.89 -6.85
CA THR A 264 5.90 -17.38 -7.10
C THR A 264 5.86 -15.91 -7.52
N THR A 265 4.93 -15.51 -8.41
CA THR A 265 4.73 -14.12 -8.79
C THR A 265 4.35 -13.25 -7.59
N TYR A 266 3.50 -13.75 -6.72
CA TYR A 266 3.13 -13.05 -5.49
C TYR A 266 4.33 -12.83 -4.56
N LEU A 267 5.11 -13.88 -4.29
CA LEU A 267 6.30 -13.80 -3.43
C LEU A 267 7.36 -12.85 -4.00
N ASP A 268 7.63 -12.90 -5.31
CA ASP A 268 8.57 -12.01 -6.00
C ASP A 268 8.09 -10.55 -6.01
N GLY A 269 6.77 -10.32 -5.94
CA GLY A 269 6.17 -9.00 -5.87
C GLY A 269 6.28 -8.32 -4.50
N LEU A 270 6.63 -9.06 -3.43
CA LEU A 270 6.73 -8.49 -2.09
C LEU A 270 8.00 -7.65 -1.93
N SER A 271 7.86 -6.40 -1.47
CA SER A 271 8.99 -5.45 -1.37
C SER A 271 10.10 -5.89 -0.42
N LEU A 272 9.78 -6.74 0.55
CA LEU A 272 10.76 -7.33 1.48
C LEU A 272 11.52 -8.51 0.87
N VAL A 273 10.97 -9.18 -0.14
CA VAL A 273 11.56 -10.37 -0.74
C VAL A 273 12.53 -9.95 -1.83
N ARG A 274 13.73 -10.51 -1.81
CA ARG A 274 14.82 -10.24 -2.76
C ARG A 274 15.13 -11.42 -3.66
N SER A 275 14.81 -12.61 -3.20
CA SER A 275 14.93 -13.83 -3.99
C SER A 275 13.94 -14.88 -3.51
N VAL A 276 13.43 -15.64 -4.45
CA VAL A 276 12.55 -16.79 -4.22
C VAL A 276 13.23 -18.02 -4.84
N SER A 277 13.60 -18.97 -4.02
CA SER A 277 14.25 -20.22 -4.48
C SER A 277 13.44 -21.41 -4.01
N LEU A 278 12.98 -22.24 -4.96
CA LEU A 278 12.33 -23.50 -4.64
C LEU A 278 13.39 -24.49 -4.16
N ARG A 279 13.23 -25.04 -2.96
CA ARG A 279 14.10 -26.08 -2.41
C ARG A 279 13.50 -27.48 -2.67
N GLU A 280 12.20 -27.61 -2.44
CA GLU A 280 11.49 -28.90 -2.53
C GLU A 280 10.05 -28.69 -2.99
N LEU A 281 9.52 -29.63 -3.76
CA LEU A 281 8.09 -29.68 -4.12
C LEU A 281 7.60 -31.10 -3.88
N ALA A 282 6.65 -31.27 -2.97
CA ALA A 282 6.07 -32.53 -2.59
C ALA A 282 4.53 -32.46 -2.60
N GLY A 283 3.92 -33.08 -3.60
CA GLY A 283 2.46 -33.01 -3.79
C GLY A 283 1.95 -31.59 -3.98
N SER A 284 1.07 -31.14 -3.08
CA SER A 284 0.51 -29.79 -3.08
C SER A 284 1.27 -28.81 -2.14
N THR A 285 2.48 -29.17 -1.71
CA THR A 285 3.28 -28.36 -0.77
C THR A 285 4.66 -28.09 -1.35
N ALA A 286 5.11 -26.84 -1.26
CA ALA A 286 6.46 -26.42 -1.65
C ALA A 286 7.21 -25.80 -0.47
N LEU A 287 8.51 -26.09 -0.39
CA LEU A 287 9.46 -25.45 0.52
C LEU A 287 10.29 -24.44 -0.28
N PHE A 288 10.16 -23.18 0.08
CA PHE A 288 10.94 -22.09 -0.50
C PHE A 288 12.00 -21.58 0.47
N ASP A 289 13.14 -21.20 -0.07
CA ASP A 289 14.12 -20.33 0.59
C ASP A 289 13.89 -18.91 0.11
N LEU A 290 13.38 -18.07 0.98
CA LEU A 290 13.12 -16.66 0.69
C LEU A 290 14.29 -15.80 1.21
N GLY A 291 14.96 -15.10 0.30
CA GLY A 291 15.91 -14.05 0.68
C GLY A 291 15.12 -12.80 1.08
N VAL A 292 15.08 -12.47 2.35
CA VAL A 292 14.23 -11.38 2.87
C VAL A 292 15.01 -10.33 3.65
N ARG A 293 14.53 -9.08 3.61
CA ARG A 293 14.92 -8.05 4.56
C ARG A 293 14.03 -8.12 5.78
N GLY A 294 14.54 -8.68 6.85
CA GLY A 294 13.78 -8.91 8.08
C GLY A 294 13.80 -10.36 8.51
N ASP A 295 12.72 -10.83 9.10
CA ASP A 295 12.59 -12.18 9.64
C ASP A 295 11.22 -12.79 9.27
N LEU A 296 11.05 -14.07 9.65
CA LEU A 296 9.79 -14.79 9.43
C LEU A 296 8.60 -14.11 10.11
N GLU A 297 8.79 -13.47 11.24
CA GLU A 297 7.70 -12.79 11.95
C GLU A 297 7.20 -11.57 11.18
N LEU A 298 8.10 -10.81 10.57
CA LEU A 298 7.73 -9.72 9.69
C LEU A 298 7.00 -10.22 8.44
N LEU A 299 7.50 -11.29 7.81
CA LEU A 299 6.81 -11.93 6.67
C LEU A 299 5.40 -12.38 7.06
N ARG A 300 5.21 -13.00 8.20
CA ARG A 300 3.89 -13.38 8.72
C ARG A 300 2.93 -12.20 8.83
N ARG A 301 3.44 -11.06 9.31
CA ARG A 301 2.64 -9.83 9.40
C ARG A 301 2.26 -9.29 8.03
N ILE A 302 3.17 -9.36 7.06
CA ILE A 302 2.91 -8.93 5.67
C ILE A 302 1.90 -9.88 5.01
N PHE A 303 2.09 -11.19 5.10
CA PHE A 303 1.16 -12.18 4.54
C PHE A 303 -0.26 -12.03 5.11
N ALA A 304 -0.38 -11.64 6.37
CA ALA A 304 -1.68 -11.42 7.01
C ALA A 304 -2.43 -10.19 6.49
N LEU A 305 -1.77 -9.25 5.78
CA LEU A 305 -2.41 -8.03 5.29
C LEU A 305 -3.40 -8.29 4.16
N ASP A 306 -3.15 -9.25 3.27
CA ASP A 306 -4.02 -9.54 2.12
C ASP A 306 -4.78 -10.88 2.23
N GLY A 307 -4.35 -11.72 3.18
CA GLY A 307 -4.97 -13.02 3.41
C GLY A 307 -4.71 -14.07 2.35
N ARG A 308 -3.81 -13.81 1.38
CA ARG A 308 -3.44 -14.80 0.34
C ARG A 308 -2.62 -15.95 0.89
N LEU A 309 -1.82 -15.68 1.90
CA LEU A 309 -1.10 -16.68 2.68
C LEU A 309 -1.63 -16.66 4.11
N THR A 310 -2.40 -17.68 4.45
CA THR A 310 -2.93 -17.84 5.80
C THR A 310 -2.11 -18.86 6.59
N PRO A 311 -1.90 -18.68 7.90
CA PRO A 311 -1.24 -19.70 8.72
C PRO A 311 -1.94 -21.04 8.57
N ALA A 312 -1.18 -22.09 8.35
CA ALA A 312 -1.74 -23.43 8.28
C ALA A 312 -2.32 -23.83 9.65
N PRO A 313 -3.45 -24.57 9.68
CA PRO A 313 -3.95 -25.11 10.92
C PRO A 313 -2.89 -26.06 11.52
N ARG A 314 -2.64 -25.93 12.84
CA ARG A 314 -1.78 -26.85 13.56
C ARG A 314 -2.46 -28.21 13.63
N THR A 315 -2.15 -29.07 12.68
CA THR A 315 -2.56 -30.48 12.74
C THR A 315 -1.52 -31.21 13.56
N GLU A 316 -1.94 -31.97 14.58
CA GLU A 316 -1.05 -32.87 15.30
C GLU A 316 -0.40 -33.82 14.29
N ALA A 317 0.93 -33.81 14.28
CA ALA A 317 1.87 -34.65 13.50
C ALA A 317 1.32 -35.26 12.19
N ALA A 318 1.86 -34.78 11.08
CA ALA A 318 1.67 -35.41 9.78
C ALA A 318 2.00 -36.93 9.87
N THR A 319 0.99 -37.75 9.65
CA THR A 319 1.03 -39.22 9.78
C THR A 319 2.00 -39.86 8.79
N ASN A 320 2.63 -39.11 7.89
CA ASN A 320 3.47 -39.59 6.76
C ASN A 320 4.90 -39.04 6.73
N GLY A 321 5.42 -38.51 7.83
CA GLY A 321 6.81 -38.01 7.88
C GLY A 321 7.07 -36.71 7.11
N GLN A 322 6.04 -36.07 6.54
CA GLN A 322 6.13 -34.74 5.91
C GLN A 322 5.86 -33.67 6.98
N GLU A 323 6.75 -32.67 7.06
CA GLU A 323 6.53 -31.52 7.91
C GLU A 323 5.29 -30.72 7.42
N ALA A 324 4.42 -30.33 8.36
CA ALA A 324 3.24 -29.53 8.06
C ALA A 324 3.61 -28.19 7.40
N PRO A 325 2.79 -27.67 6.49
CA PRO A 325 3.03 -26.35 5.92
C PRO A 325 2.94 -25.24 6.99
N ASP A 326 3.74 -24.18 6.82
CA ASP A 326 3.66 -22.98 7.65
C ASP A 326 2.44 -22.14 7.26
N PHE A 327 2.14 -22.12 5.95
CA PHE A 327 1.06 -21.34 5.35
C PHE A 327 0.31 -22.14 4.29
N VAL A 328 -0.92 -21.70 4.03
CA VAL A 328 -1.76 -22.18 2.93
C VAL A 328 -2.00 -21.05 1.95
N TRP A 329 -1.72 -21.33 0.68
CA TRP A 329 -1.97 -20.41 -0.43
C TRP A 329 -3.46 -20.38 -0.77
N GLN A 330 -3.99 -19.16 -0.91
CA GLN A 330 -5.35 -18.87 -1.36
C GLN A 330 -5.23 -17.89 -2.55
N PRO A 331 -5.45 -18.37 -3.79
CA PRO A 331 -5.26 -17.56 -4.99
C PRO A 331 -6.26 -16.41 -5.16
#